data_10c9fc797bf0f04d102a42b1dcca4eb3
#
_entry.id   10c9fc797bf0f04d102a42b1dcca4eb3
#
_cell.length_a   1.000
_cell.length_b   1.000
_cell.length_c   1.000
_cell.angle_alpha   90.00
_cell.angle_beta   90.00
_cell.angle_gamma   90.00
#
_symmetry.space_group_name_H-M   'P 1'
#
loop_
_entity.id
_entity.type
_entity.pdbx_description
1 polymer ?
#
loop_
_entity_poly.entity_id
_entity_poly.type
_entity_poly.pdbx_seq_one_letter_code
_entity_poly.pdbx_strand_id
1 'polypeptide(L)'
;MERVVKKANPTLFDKAFGYIQDALATNLLWLNHVLPQAERLVKEINGRKVYTPNIYVGENEYEQILPDAQDIGNYSFFILEEPQEVHYEVGSRVKMSSPFSLIVWLDIRSVYNEDLRDMEMVKRDILRAIRRTWMRNGHFHIERIYQRAENIFKEFTMDEVDNQFLMQPYCGFRFRGEIEIEEECEL
;
A
#
# COMPACT_ATOMS: atom_id res chain seq x y z
N MET A 1 -3.20 -16.66 -4.13
CA MET A 1 -2.19 -15.57 -4.26
C MET A 1 -1.03 -15.79 -3.28
N GLU A 2 0.20 -15.50 -3.66
CA GLU A 2 1.34 -15.53 -2.73
C GLU A 2 1.19 -14.50 -1.62
N ARG A 3 1.77 -14.77 -0.44
CA ARG A 3 1.69 -13.85 0.71
C ARG A 3 2.38 -12.50 0.44
N VAL A 4 3.52 -12.52 -0.24
CA VAL A 4 4.24 -11.31 -0.67
C VAL A 4 4.32 -11.32 -2.18
N VAL A 5 3.59 -10.43 -2.81
CA VAL A 5 3.64 -10.26 -4.26
C VAL A 5 4.60 -9.12 -4.55
N LYS A 6 5.71 -9.41 -5.21
CA LYS A 6 6.67 -8.40 -5.66
C LYS A 6 6.59 -8.21 -7.16
N LYS A 7 6.82 -6.98 -7.60
CA LYS A 7 6.94 -6.68 -9.03
C LYS A 7 8.14 -7.43 -9.62
N ALA A 8 7.99 -8.03 -10.79
CA ALA A 8 9.00 -8.93 -11.38
C ALA A 8 10.35 -8.25 -11.62
N ASN A 9 10.36 -6.99 -12.06
CA ASN A 9 11.58 -6.19 -12.26
C ASN A 9 11.42 -4.84 -11.56
N PRO A 10 11.59 -4.80 -10.22
CA PRO A 10 11.37 -3.57 -9.47
C PRO A 10 12.43 -2.52 -9.82
N THR A 11 11.98 -1.30 -10.09
CA THR A 11 12.82 -0.14 -10.34
C THR A 11 12.42 1.00 -9.43
N LEU A 12 13.33 1.94 -9.18
CA LEU A 12 13.03 3.17 -8.45
C LEU A 12 12.21 2.91 -7.16
N PHE A 13 11.02 3.51 -7.06
CA PHE A 13 10.13 3.39 -5.91
C PHE A 13 9.65 1.97 -5.64
N ASP A 14 9.54 1.10 -6.67
CA ASP A 14 9.17 -0.30 -6.47
C ASP A 14 10.21 -1.06 -5.61
N LYS A 15 11.51 -0.76 -5.79
CA LYS A 15 12.58 -1.32 -4.93
C LYS A 15 12.40 -0.87 -3.48
N ALA A 16 12.11 0.42 -3.28
CA ALA A 16 11.91 0.98 -1.96
C ALA A 16 10.66 0.39 -1.27
N PHE A 17 9.55 0.25 -1.99
CA PHE A 17 8.36 -0.45 -1.49
C PHE A 17 8.64 -1.91 -1.15
N GLY A 18 9.50 -2.59 -1.93
CA GLY A 18 9.93 -3.95 -1.64
C GLY A 18 10.54 -4.12 -0.25
N TYR A 19 11.34 -3.16 0.23
CA TYR A 19 11.88 -3.20 1.60
C TYR A 19 10.78 -3.04 2.66
N ILE A 20 9.80 -2.18 2.41
CA ILE A 20 8.67 -1.99 3.32
C ILE A 20 7.79 -3.25 3.33
N GLN A 21 7.54 -3.88 2.17
CA GLN A 21 6.82 -5.14 2.06
C GLN A 21 7.48 -6.24 2.91
N ASP A 22 8.79 -6.41 2.82
CA ASP A 22 9.52 -7.41 3.60
C ASP A 22 9.40 -7.15 5.10
N ALA A 23 9.49 -5.89 5.52
CA ALA A 23 9.31 -5.51 6.92
C ALA A 23 7.88 -5.80 7.43
N LEU A 24 6.85 -5.47 6.65
CA LEU A 24 5.46 -5.77 6.96
C LEU A 24 5.23 -7.27 7.06
N ALA A 25 5.65 -8.03 6.06
CA ALA A 25 5.48 -9.48 6.02
C ALA A 25 6.19 -10.20 7.18
N THR A 26 7.39 -9.73 7.56
CA THR A 26 8.16 -10.32 8.65
C THR A 26 7.55 -10.03 10.01
N ASN A 27 7.02 -8.84 10.24
CA ASN A 27 6.60 -8.38 11.55
C ASN A 27 5.08 -8.51 11.80
N LEU A 28 4.26 -8.58 10.75
CA LEU A 28 2.80 -8.62 10.85
C LEU A 28 2.27 -9.93 10.27
N LEU A 29 2.33 -11.00 11.08
CA LEU A 29 1.93 -12.35 10.64
C LEU A 29 0.43 -12.47 10.31
N TRP A 30 -0.37 -11.55 10.78
CA TRP A 30 -1.80 -11.47 10.49
C TRP A 30 -2.13 -10.84 9.13
N LEU A 31 -1.16 -10.22 8.44
CA LEU A 31 -1.32 -9.84 7.04
C LEU A 31 -1.25 -11.08 6.15
N ASN A 32 -2.35 -11.38 5.47
CA ASN A 32 -2.43 -12.49 4.52
C ASN A 32 -1.66 -12.17 3.24
N HIS A 33 -1.81 -10.92 2.76
CA HIS A 33 -1.15 -10.46 1.55
C HIS A 33 -0.49 -9.10 1.73
N VAL A 34 0.76 -9.00 1.31
CA VAL A 34 1.54 -7.76 1.23
C VAL A 34 1.81 -7.49 -0.24
N LEU A 35 1.03 -6.60 -0.81
CA LEU A 35 0.96 -6.36 -2.23
C LEU A 35 1.87 -5.20 -2.66
N PRO A 36 2.28 -5.14 -3.93
CA PRO A 36 3.10 -4.05 -4.46
C PRO A 36 2.30 -2.75 -4.62
N GLN A 37 2.85 -1.82 -5.37
CA GLN A 37 2.14 -0.61 -5.78
C GLN A 37 0.90 -0.98 -6.60
N ALA A 38 -0.25 -0.42 -6.21
CA ALA A 38 -1.47 -0.50 -6.98
C ALA A 38 -1.54 0.66 -7.99
N GLU A 39 -2.02 0.35 -9.18
CA GLU A 39 -2.34 1.32 -10.20
C GLU A 39 -3.83 1.66 -10.15
N ARG A 40 -4.15 2.93 -10.39
CA ARG A 40 -5.53 3.39 -10.50
C ARG A 40 -6.02 3.15 -11.93
N LEU A 41 -6.71 2.04 -12.16
CA LEU A 41 -7.33 1.78 -13.44
C LEU A 41 -8.75 2.35 -13.50
N VAL A 42 -9.19 2.70 -14.70
CA VAL A 42 -10.51 3.22 -14.96
C VAL A 42 -11.29 2.24 -15.86
N LYS A 43 -12.50 1.91 -15.43
CA LYS A 43 -13.48 1.16 -16.24
C LYS A 43 -14.71 2.03 -16.43
N GLU A 44 -15.40 1.88 -17.54
CA GLU A 44 -16.70 2.50 -17.76
C GLU A 44 -17.80 1.45 -17.53
N ILE A 45 -18.65 1.68 -16.52
CA ILE A 45 -19.75 0.81 -16.16
C ILE A 45 -21.04 1.65 -16.20
N ASN A 46 -21.97 1.30 -17.06
CA ASN A 46 -23.24 2.01 -17.23
C ASN A 46 -23.09 3.52 -17.49
N GLY A 47 -22.08 3.92 -18.27
CA GLY A 47 -21.80 5.32 -18.58
C GLY A 47 -21.11 6.10 -17.45
N ARG A 48 -20.71 5.44 -16.37
CA ARG A 48 -19.95 6.05 -15.26
C ARG A 48 -18.51 5.54 -15.24
N LYS A 49 -17.58 6.42 -14.94
CA LYS A 49 -16.19 6.05 -14.72
C LYS A 49 -16.04 5.49 -13.31
N VAL A 50 -15.58 4.25 -13.23
CA VAL A 50 -15.27 3.54 -11.98
C VAL A 50 -13.75 3.40 -11.89
N TYR A 51 -13.20 3.87 -10.78
CA TYR A 51 -11.76 3.81 -10.51
C TYR A 51 -11.48 2.73 -9.48
N THR A 52 -10.61 1.78 -9.84
CA THR A 52 -10.29 0.65 -8.97
C THR A 52 -8.79 0.53 -8.73
N PRO A 53 -8.37 0.08 -7.52
CA PRO A 53 -6.99 -0.28 -7.27
C PRO A 53 -6.69 -1.63 -7.93
N ASN A 54 -5.61 -1.71 -8.70
CA ASN A 54 -5.22 -2.93 -9.39
C ASN A 54 -3.71 -3.13 -9.24
N ILE A 55 -3.31 -4.36 -8.98
CA ILE A 55 -1.89 -4.75 -8.98
C ILE A 55 -1.54 -5.50 -10.25
N TYR A 56 -0.36 -5.24 -10.75
CA TYR A 56 0.20 -6.00 -11.86
C TYR A 56 0.71 -7.35 -11.35
N VAL A 57 0.16 -8.44 -11.85
CA VAL A 57 0.51 -9.81 -11.44
C VAL A 57 1.38 -10.56 -12.44
N GLY A 58 1.71 -9.96 -13.57
CA GLY A 58 2.52 -10.52 -14.64
C GLY A 58 1.72 -10.78 -15.92
N GLU A 59 2.40 -11.14 -17.01
CA GLU A 59 1.80 -11.53 -18.30
C GLU A 59 0.75 -10.56 -18.87
N ASN A 60 0.89 -9.25 -18.57
CA ASN A 60 -0.07 -8.17 -18.88
C ASN A 60 -1.41 -8.28 -18.16
N GLU A 61 -1.47 -9.01 -17.05
CA GLU A 61 -2.66 -9.14 -16.25
C GLU A 61 -2.62 -8.25 -15.01
N TYR A 62 -3.78 -7.70 -14.66
CA TYR A 62 -4.01 -6.89 -13.48
C TYR A 62 -5.10 -7.52 -12.62
N GLU A 63 -4.82 -7.66 -11.33
CA GLU A 63 -5.78 -8.13 -10.35
C GLU A 63 -6.32 -6.96 -9.53
N GLN A 64 -7.65 -6.88 -9.46
CA GLN A 64 -8.34 -5.84 -8.71
C GLN A 64 -8.34 -6.14 -7.23
N ILE A 65 -7.98 -5.15 -6.42
CA ILE A 65 -7.91 -5.25 -4.95
C ILE A 65 -9.02 -4.39 -4.36
N LEU A 66 -10.11 -5.02 -3.95
CA LEU A 66 -11.22 -4.33 -3.27
C LEU A 66 -11.43 -4.91 -1.87
N PRO A 67 -12.04 -4.14 -0.94
CA PRO A 67 -12.36 -4.60 0.42
C PRO A 67 -13.22 -5.86 0.51
N ASP A 68 -14.03 -6.14 -0.49
CA ASP A 68 -14.94 -7.28 -0.59
C ASP A 68 -14.34 -8.50 -1.30
N ALA A 69 -13.10 -8.44 -1.73
CA ALA A 69 -12.39 -9.58 -2.29
C ALA A 69 -12.13 -10.64 -1.20
N GLN A 70 -13.06 -11.58 -1.04
CA GLN A 70 -13.10 -12.56 0.06
C GLN A 70 -11.84 -13.44 0.15
N ASP A 71 -11.16 -13.67 -0.97
CA ASP A 71 -9.98 -14.51 -1.05
C ASP A 71 -8.68 -13.81 -0.62
N ILE A 72 -8.72 -12.47 -0.43
CA ILE A 72 -7.52 -11.70 -0.11
C ILE A 72 -7.29 -11.64 1.42
N GLY A 73 -8.34 -11.66 2.24
CA GLY A 73 -8.20 -11.54 3.69
C GLY A 73 -7.64 -10.18 4.11
N ASN A 74 -6.72 -10.17 5.07
CA ASN A 74 -6.02 -8.95 5.49
C ASN A 74 -4.90 -8.64 4.52
N TYR A 75 -4.87 -7.43 3.98
CA TYR A 75 -3.90 -7.07 2.96
C TYR A 75 -3.35 -5.65 3.12
N SER A 76 -2.25 -5.39 2.44
CA SER A 76 -1.68 -4.06 2.28
C SER A 76 -1.20 -3.84 0.87
N PHE A 77 -1.23 -2.58 0.40
CA PHE A 77 -0.69 -2.15 -0.87
C PHE A 77 -0.24 -0.69 -0.82
N PHE A 78 0.53 -0.28 -1.83
CA PHE A 78 1.04 1.09 -1.92
C PHE A 78 0.34 1.86 -3.04
N ILE A 79 0.24 3.16 -2.84
CA ILE A 79 -0.15 4.12 -3.88
C ILE A 79 0.99 5.13 -3.96
N LEU A 80 1.54 5.31 -5.15
CA LEU A 80 2.44 6.42 -5.44
C LEU A 80 1.60 7.61 -5.89
N GLU A 81 1.75 8.73 -5.19
CA GLU A 81 0.94 9.92 -5.44
C GLU A 81 1.73 10.90 -6.34
N GLU A 82 1.03 11.87 -6.91
CA GLU A 82 1.63 12.94 -7.69
C GLU A 82 1.65 14.26 -6.89
N PRO A 83 2.58 15.19 -7.21
CA PRO A 83 3.67 15.09 -8.19
C PRO A 83 4.86 14.30 -7.66
N GLN A 84 5.68 13.75 -8.58
CA GLN A 84 7.01 13.26 -8.28
C GLN A 84 8.02 14.37 -8.56
N GLU A 85 8.97 14.58 -7.66
CA GLU A 85 10.03 15.56 -7.80
C GLU A 85 11.33 14.87 -8.18
N VAL A 86 12.10 15.48 -9.09
CA VAL A 86 13.38 14.96 -9.58
C VAL A 86 14.45 16.02 -9.41
N HIS A 87 15.49 15.69 -8.67
CA HIS A 87 16.65 16.55 -8.44
C HIS A 87 17.91 15.89 -8.99
N TYR A 88 18.61 16.61 -9.83
CA TYR A 88 19.90 16.19 -10.38
C TYR A 88 21.03 16.70 -9.50
N GLU A 89 21.84 15.79 -8.98
CA GLU A 89 23.04 16.14 -8.22
C GLU A 89 24.30 16.06 -9.09
N VAL A 90 25.32 16.79 -8.67
CA VAL A 90 26.63 16.77 -9.35
C VAL A 90 27.22 15.37 -9.20
N GLY A 91 27.60 14.71 -10.32
CA GLY A 91 28.24 13.40 -10.28
C GLY A 91 27.34 12.24 -10.69
N SER A 92 26.36 12.47 -11.54
CA SER A 92 25.48 11.43 -12.10
C SER A 92 24.54 10.74 -11.11
N ARG A 93 24.18 11.42 -10.03
CA ARG A 93 23.16 10.96 -9.10
C ARG A 93 21.84 11.64 -9.36
N VAL A 94 20.78 10.87 -9.32
CA VAL A 94 19.41 11.37 -9.41
C VAL A 94 18.71 11.05 -8.08
N LYS A 95 18.18 12.09 -7.45
CA LYS A 95 17.34 12.01 -6.28
C LYS A 95 15.90 12.23 -6.68
N MET A 96 15.03 11.34 -6.29
CA MET A 96 13.59 11.44 -6.57
C MET A 96 12.81 11.39 -5.27
N SER A 97 11.83 12.25 -5.14
CA SER A 97 10.87 12.19 -4.05
C SER A 97 9.44 12.12 -4.56
N SER A 98 8.58 11.49 -3.78
CA SER A 98 7.16 11.37 -4.11
C SER A 98 6.33 11.21 -2.86
N PRO A 99 5.16 11.87 -2.79
CA PRO A 99 4.16 11.48 -1.81
C PRO A 99 3.71 10.05 -2.07
N PHE A 100 3.49 9.30 -1.00
CA PHE A 100 2.97 7.93 -1.12
C PHE A 100 1.95 7.63 -0.04
N SER A 101 1.19 6.58 -0.25
CA SER A 101 0.31 6.00 0.76
C SER A 101 0.52 4.50 0.86
N LEU A 102 0.61 4.01 2.10
CA LEU A 102 0.46 2.60 2.43
C LEU A 102 -0.96 2.40 2.93
N ILE A 103 -1.74 1.57 2.23
CA ILE A 103 -3.07 1.16 2.64
C ILE A 103 -2.97 -0.21 3.29
N VAL A 104 -3.62 -0.37 4.44
CA VAL A 104 -3.78 -1.65 5.14
C VAL A 104 -5.25 -1.84 5.41
N TRP A 105 -5.83 -2.96 4.97
CA TRP A 105 -7.23 -3.32 5.18
C TRP A 105 -7.32 -4.69 5.84
N LEU A 106 -8.21 -4.85 6.82
CA LEU A 106 -8.21 -6.04 7.66
C LEU A 106 -9.58 -6.32 8.29
N ASP A 107 -9.81 -7.58 8.62
CA ASP A 107 -10.82 -7.99 9.59
C ASP A 107 -10.16 -8.04 10.98
N ILE A 108 -10.54 -7.13 11.87
CA ILE A 108 -9.93 -7.00 13.19
C ILE A 108 -10.07 -8.27 14.04
N ARG A 109 -11.08 -9.11 13.76
CA ARG A 109 -11.29 -10.39 14.47
C ARG A 109 -10.17 -11.40 14.21
N SER A 110 -9.50 -11.27 13.06
CA SER A 110 -8.40 -12.16 12.66
C SER A 110 -7.03 -11.73 13.20
N VAL A 111 -6.92 -10.53 13.79
CA VAL A 111 -5.64 -9.95 14.23
C VAL A 111 -5.31 -10.30 15.66
N TYR A 112 -6.28 -10.13 16.56
CA TYR A 112 -6.09 -10.37 18.01
C TYR A 112 -7.25 -11.18 18.58
N ASN A 113 -7.03 -11.78 19.75
CA ASN A 113 -8.10 -12.36 20.55
C ASN A 113 -9.15 -11.31 20.93
N GLU A 114 -10.37 -11.75 21.24
CA GLU A 114 -11.53 -10.87 21.46
C GLU A 114 -11.30 -9.73 22.45
N ASP A 115 -10.53 -9.98 23.50
CA ASP A 115 -10.23 -9.01 24.55
C ASP A 115 -9.20 -7.94 24.15
N LEU A 116 -8.53 -8.10 22.99
CA LEU A 116 -7.42 -7.24 22.55
C LEU A 116 -7.70 -6.52 21.23
N ARG A 117 -8.95 -6.47 20.79
CA ARG A 117 -9.34 -5.83 19.53
C ARG A 117 -9.26 -4.30 19.61
N ASP A 118 -8.05 -3.79 19.64
CA ASP A 118 -7.75 -2.37 19.73
C ASP A 118 -7.09 -1.87 18.45
N MET A 119 -7.77 -0.97 17.75
CA MET A 119 -7.27 -0.33 16.53
C MET A 119 -5.97 0.45 16.76
N GLU A 120 -5.77 1.02 17.95
CA GLU A 120 -4.53 1.71 18.29
C GLU A 120 -3.36 0.74 18.41
N MET A 121 -3.61 -0.48 18.89
CA MET A 121 -2.59 -1.54 18.91
C MET A 121 -2.20 -1.96 17.48
N VAL A 122 -3.17 -2.18 16.59
CA VAL A 122 -2.92 -2.51 15.18
C VAL A 122 -2.09 -1.42 14.52
N LYS A 123 -2.51 -0.17 14.66
CA LYS A 123 -1.79 1.00 14.13
C LYS A 123 -0.36 1.08 14.64
N ARG A 124 -0.17 0.89 15.94
CA ARG A 124 1.16 0.86 16.57
C ARG A 124 2.05 -0.24 16.00
N ASP A 125 1.49 -1.43 15.79
CA ASP A 125 2.28 -2.56 15.30
C ASP A 125 2.68 -2.37 13.83
N ILE A 126 1.81 -1.79 13.00
CA ILE A 126 2.15 -1.37 11.64
C ILE A 126 3.28 -0.33 11.67
N LEU A 127 3.14 0.74 12.46
CA LEU A 127 4.18 1.77 12.59
C LEU A 127 5.51 1.20 13.06
N ARG A 128 5.50 0.23 13.98
CA ARG A 128 6.71 -0.46 14.43
C ARG A 128 7.35 -1.31 13.34
N ALA A 129 6.54 -1.99 12.54
CA ALA A 129 7.02 -2.80 11.45
C ALA A 129 7.74 -1.92 10.41
N ILE A 130 7.10 -0.85 9.94
CA ILE A 130 7.68 0.02 8.92
C ILE A 130 8.86 0.85 9.44
N ARG A 131 8.85 1.28 10.71
CA ARG A 131 9.98 2.04 11.32
C ARG A 131 11.29 1.25 11.33
N ARG A 132 11.23 -0.07 11.30
CA ARG A 132 12.41 -0.95 11.29
C ARG A 132 12.95 -1.20 9.88
N THR A 133 12.28 -0.66 8.87
CA THR A 133 12.71 -0.82 7.48
C THR A 133 13.97 0.00 7.26
N TRP A 134 15.01 -0.69 6.82
CA TRP A 134 16.23 -0.06 6.35
C TRP A 134 16.24 -0.11 4.83
N MET A 135 16.42 1.03 4.18
CA MET A 135 16.57 1.15 2.74
C MET A 135 18.00 1.57 2.40
N ARG A 136 18.60 0.88 1.44
CA ARG A 136 19.99 1.12 1.07
C ARG A 136 20.22 2.53 0.49
N ASN A 137 19.30 2.95 -0.39
CA ASN A 137 19.43 4.18 -1.17
C ASN A 137 18.14 4.99 -1.06
N GLY A 138 17.73 5.35 0.15
CA GLY A 138 16.56 6.16 0.33
C GLY A 138 16.02 6.15 1.76
N HIS A 139 15.02 6.93 1.98
CA HIS A 139 14.27 6.98 3.24
C HIS A 139 12.80 7.32 2.99
N PHE A 140 11.98 7.09 3.98
CA PHE A 140 10.60 7.53 3.97
C PHE A 140 10.18 8.00 5.36
N HIS A 141 9.16 8.80 5.41
CA HIS A 141 8.51 9.18 6.67
C HIS A 141 6.99 9.21 6.50
N ILE A 142 6.28 8.90 7.58
CA ILE A 142 4.82 8.97 7.63
C ILE A 142 4.42 10.29 8.27
N GLU A 143 3.52 11.01 7.63
CA GLU A 143 3.04 12.31 8.05
C GLU A 143 1.62 12.27 8.62
N ARG A 144 0.75 11.45 8.02
CA ARG A 144 -0.68 11.41 8.32
C ARG A 144 -1.22 9.99 8.31
N ILE A 145 -2.22 9.75 9.15
CA ILE A 145 -2.91 8.46 9.24
C ILE A 145 -4.41 8.72 9.14
N TYR A 146 -5.08 8.01 8.24
CA TYR A 146 -6.53 8.04 8.06
C TYR A 146 -7.12 6.68 8.41
N GLN A 147 -8.31 6.67 9.02
CA GLN A 147 -9.00 5.46 9.51
C GLN A 147 -10.42 5.31 8.95
N ARG A 148 -10.99 6.36 8.35
CA ARG A 148 -12.32 6.27 7.75
C ARG A 148 -12.22 5.73 6.33
N ALA A 149 -13.08 4.78 5.97
CA ALA A 149 -13.04 4.11 4.66
C ALA A 149 -13.02 5.10 3.48
N GLU A 150 -13.84 6.16 3.55
CA GLU A 150 -13.88 7.21 2.53
C GLU A 150 -12.55 7.97 2.35
N ASN A 151 -11.72 8.05 3.40
CA ASN A 151 -10.39 8.67 3.33
C ASN A 151 -9.30 7.67 2.94
N ILE A 152 -9.49 6.40 3.28
CA ILE A 152 -8.55 5.33 2.93
C ILE A 152 -8.58 5.11 1.42
N PHE A 153 -9.77 5.00 0.85
CA PHE A 153 -9.99 4.70 -0.57
C PHE A 153 -10.41 5.92 -1.40
N LYS A 154 -10.04 7.14 -1.00
CA LYS A 154 -10.53 8.40 -1.59
C LYS A 154 -10.29 8.54 -3.12
N GLU A 155 -9.30 7.82 -3.69
CA GLU A 155 -9.03 7.82 -5.13
C GLU A 155 -9.82 6.77 -5.90
N PHE A 156 -10.55 5.91 -5.22
CA PHE A 156 -11.26 4.77 -5.80
C PHE A 156 -12.76 4.89 -5.63
N THR A 157 -13.48 4.28 -6.53
CA THR A 157 -14.94 4.23 -6.48
C THR A 157 -15.36 3.02 -5.65
N MET A 158 -15.97 3.26 -4.50
CA MET A 158 -16.39 2.20 -3.57
C MET A 158 -17.89 1.86 -3.68
N ASP A 159 -18.61 2.45 -4.63
CA ASP A 159 -20.07 2.28 -4.77
C ASP A 159 -20.49 0.83 -5.06
N GLU A 160 -19.58 0.03 -5.62
CA GLU A 160 -19.81 -1.39 -5.95
C GLU A 160 -19.39 -2.34 -4.82
N VAL A 161 -18.64 -1.85 -3.84
CA VAL A 161 -18.22 -2.64 -2.68
C VAL A 161 -19.40 -2.81 -1.73
N ASP A 162 -19.70 -4.05 -1.36
CA ASP A 162 -20.75 -4.31 -0.39
C ASP A 162 -20.44 -3.60 0.94
N ASN A 163 -21.39 -2.80 1.42
CA ASN A 163 -21.25 -1.96 2.60
C ASN A 163 -20.79 -2.73 3.86
N GLN A 164 -21.10 -4.02 3.96
CA GLN A 164 -20.65 -4.84 5.10
C GLN A 164 -19.12 -4.87 5.21
N PHE A 165 -18.39 -4.79 4.10
CA PHE A 165 -16.93 -4.79 4.07
C PHE A 165 -16.31 -3.41 4.34
N LEU A 166 -17.12 -2.34 4.37
CA LEU A 166 -16.70 -0.98 4.70
C LEU A 166 -17.01 -0.57 6.14
N MET A 167 -17.54 -1.50 6.93
CA MET A 167 -17.91 -1.28 8.35
C MET A 167 -17.35 -2.39 9.23
N GLN A 168 -17.36 -2.15 10.55
CA GLN A 168 -16.90 -3.17 11.49
C GLN A 168 -17.60 -4.52 11.27
N PRO A 169 -16.83 -5.63 11.32
CA PRO A 169 -15.47 -5.76 11.90
C PRO A 169 -14.33 -5.44 10.92
N TYR A 170 -14.65 -5.05 9.69
CA TYR A 170 -13.64 -4.64 8.70
C TYR A 170 -13.21 -3.20 8.98
N CYS A 171 -11.93 -2.96 8.87
CA CYS A 171 -11.33 -1.67 9.16
C CYS A 171 -9.97 -1.55 8.49
N GLY A 172 -9.41 -0.36 8.51
CA GLY A 172 -8.10 -0.17 7.93
C GLY A 172 -7.47 1.17 8.25
N PHE A 173 -6.32 1.36 7.64
CA PHE A 173 -5.53 2.57 7.76
C PHE A 173 -4.96 2.96 6.40
N ARG A 174 -4.85 4.26 6.19
CA ARG A 174 -4.01 4.85 5.16
C ARG A 174 -2.92 5.65 5.85
N PHE A 175 -1.68 5.19 5.73
CA PHE A 175 -0.48 5.89 6.17
C PHE A 175 0.04 6.69 4.99
N ARG A 176 -0.10 8.00 5.03
CA ARG A 176 0.41 8.90 4.01
C ARG A 176 1.71 9.51 4.46
N GLY A 177 2.66 9.62 3.54
CA GLY A 177 3.97 10.21 3.79
C GLY A 177 4.69 10.55 2.52
N GLU A 178 5.98 10.75 2.65
CA GLU A 178 6.90 11.00 1.54
C GLU A 178 7.98 9.92 1.51
N ILE A 179 8.33 9.49 0.31
CA ILE A 179 9.41 8.55 0.05
C ILE A 179 10.44 9.23 -0.86
N GLU A 180 11.70 9.12 -0.48
CA GLU A 180 12.82 9.63 -1.21
C GLU A 180 13.76 8.49 -1.57
N ILE A 181 14.23 8.47 -2.81
CA ILE A 181 15.19 7.50 -3.33
C ILE A 181 16.34 8.22 -4.03
N GLU A 182 17.50 7.60 -3.96
CA GLU A 182 18.70 8.04 -4.68
C GLU A 182 19.16 6.92 -5.60
N GLU A 183 19.37 7.22 -6.87
CA GLU A 183 19.85 6.28 -7.87
C GLU A 183 21.08 6.83 -8.56
N GLU A 184 22.09 5.96 -8.73
CA GLU A 184 23.26 6.28 -9.54
C GLU A 184 22.87 6.03 -11.00
N CYS A 185 22.95 7.08 -11.83
CA CYS A 185 22.84 6.90 -13.27
C CYS A 185 24.13 6.23 -13.76
N GLU A 186 24.03 4.97 -14.17
CA GLU A 186 25.10 4.38 -14.98
C GLU A 186 25.17 5.12 -16.33
N LEU A 187 26.27 5.84 -16.57
CA LEU A 187 26.59 6.50 -17.82
C LEU A 187 27.14 5.50 -18.85
#